data_d4c2ce2f6d879e9e105446db86329eeb
#
_entry.id   d4c2ce2f6d879e9e105446db86329eeb
#
_cell.length_a   1.000
_cell.length_b   1.000
_cell.length_c   1.000
_cell.angle_alpha   90.00
_cell.angle_beta   90.00
_cell.angle_gamma   90.00
#
_symmetry.space_group_name_H-M   'P 1'
#
loop_
_entity.id
_entity.type
_entity.pdbx_description
1 polymer ?
#
loop_
_entity_poly.entity_id
_entity_poly.type
_entity_poly.pdbx_seq_one_letter_code
_entity_poly.pdbx_strand_id
1 'polypeptide(L)'
;MRSLKSWFEKTFPPEDSQHPRAERRAVPGLEAIHWTGSSPGLDIVRNISATGMYLVTRERWPQGEVNPIRLVYPELNDDTPDHQVTLETKSVRWGEDGMGLTFVLPESMDLWLWKTDGLIEPPDILSEFRLARALAFLRRICPPATQELKLLFREGLSNLRVASATSIAHRAEAMLAAERDFDRLRAPQNLVMRVINEGSWAEDSTTQQLWAGILATACTLMGDDESNLPYIDLLAELASIDGRLFTMACTKSQKVFASYGAVSAEPLICSAQELIQIAGAHDLMKIDRNIFQLSLLGLLEPRVKSKYFNFEQEANLTPTALGLELFARCQGHRGAPHQYYAALPESGESASKEESAPQA
;
A
#
# COMPACT_ATOMS: atom_id res chain seq x y z
N MET A 1 -11.70 1.03 23.04
CA MET A 1 -11.05 1.79 21.95
C MET A 1 -12.16 2.40 21.09
N ARG A 2 -12.27 3.72 21.09
CA ARG A 2 -13.29 4.41 20.28
C ARG A 2 -12.64 4.73 18.94
N SER A 3 -13.07 4.07 17.88
CA SER A 3 -12.64 4.29 16.51
C SER A 3 -13.02 5.72 16.08
N LEU A 4 -12.20 6.40 15.27
CA LEU A 4 -12.55 7.65 14.58
C LEU A 4 -13.90 7.52 13.87
N LYS A 5 -14.21 6.33 13.34
CA LYS A 5 -15.49 5.94 12.76
C LYS A 5 -16.66 6.16 13.73
N SER A 6 -16.55 5.67 14.97
CA SER A 6 -17.59 5.84 16.01
C SER A 6 -17.77 7.29 16.45
N TRP A 7 -16.73 8.12 16.34
CA TRP A 7 -16.81 9.53 16.68
C TRP A 7 -17.48 10.34 15.56
N PHE A 8 -17.15 10.04 14.30
CA PHE A 8 -17.76 10.65 13.12
C PHE A 8 -19.26 10.36 13.05
N GLU A 9 -19.69 9.11 13.26
CA GLU A 9 -21.09 8.68 13.24
C GLU A 9 -21.96 9.39 14.30
N LYS A 10 -21.39 9.68 15.47
CA LYS A 10 -22.07 10.43 16.53
C LYS A 10 -22.22 11.91 16.26
N THR A 11 -21.34 12.44 15.43
CA THR A 11 -21.16 13.86 15.22
C THR A 11 -21.91 14.36 13.97
N PHE A 12 -22.39 13.49 13.05
CA PHE A 12 -23.05 13.84 11.77
C PHE A 12 -24.35 13.05 11.52
N PRO A 13 -25.45 13.34 12.23
CA PRO A 13 -26.74 12.76 11.86
C PRO A 13 -27.19 13.29 10.49
N PRO A 14 -27.89 12.47 9.68
CA PRO A 14 -28.39 12.92 8.39
C PRO A 14 -29.50 13.96 8.58
N GLU A 15 -29.30 15.13 8.04
CA GLU A 15 -30.35 16.15 7.97
C GLU A 15 -30.65 16.59 6.51
N ASP A 16 -31.93 16.93 6.31
CA ASP A 16 -32.66 17.30 5.13
C ASP A 16 -31.95 18.25 4.15
N SER A 17 -32.05 17.91 2.90
CA SER A 17 -31.43 18.50 1.72
C SER A 17 -32.03 19.85 1.31
N GLN A 18 -31.69 20.96 1.96
CA GLN A 18 -32.02 22.28 1.42
C GLN A 18 -30.96 23.39 1.59
N HIS A 19 -29.73 23.12 2.03
CA HIS A 19 -28.69 24.16 2.08
C HIS A 19 -27.34 23.75 1.49
N PRO A 20 -26.71 24.61 0.67
CA PRO A 20 -25.47 24.31 -0.07
C PRO A 20 -24.19 24.41 0.75
N ARG A 21 -24.23 24.32 2.06
CA ARG A 21 -23.04 24.35 2.93
C ARG A 21 -22.97 23.09 3.77
N ALA A 22 -21.97 22.26 3.49
CA ALA A 22 -21.64 21.09 4.32
C ALA A 22 -21.38 21.53 5.77
N GLU A 23 -21.97 20.81 6.73
CA GLU A 23 -21.81 21.09 8.16
C GLU A 23 -20.33 20.95 8.56
N ARG A 24 -19.81 21.92 9.31
CA ARG A 24 -18.42 21.93 9.78
C ARG A 24 -18.34 21.45 11.22
N ARG A 25 -17.36 20.60 11.50
CA ARG A 25 -17.20 20.01 12.82
C ARG A 25 -15.77 20.12 13.34
N ALA A 26 -15.65 20.36 14.63
CA ALA A 26 -14.37 20.37 15.31
C ALA A 26 -13.83 18.95 15.46
N VAL A 27 -12.56 18.76 15.11
CA VAL A 27 -11.81 17.51 15.31
C VAL A 27 -10.61 17.84 16.20
N PRO A 28 -10.77 17.70 17.55
CA PRO A 28 -9.65 17.96 18.46
C PRO A 28 -8.47 17.04 18.13
N GLY A 29 -7.25 17.62 18.07
CA GLY A 29 -6.01 16.88 17.77
C GLY A 29 -5.75 16.62 16.30
N LEU A 30 -6.58 17.09 15.37
CA LEU A 30 -6.26 17.04 13.95
C LEU A 30 -5.31 18.16 13.58
N GLU A 31 -4.15 17.79 13.03
CA GLU A 31 -3.09 18.71 12.62
C GLU A 31 -2.95 18.72 11.09
N ALA A 32 -2.46 19.82 10.55
CA ALA A 32 -2.19 19.99 9.14
C ALA A 32 -0.73 20.40 8.92
N ILE A 33 -0.02 19.65 8.11
CA ILE A 33 1.33 19.96 7.67
C ILE A 33 1.25 20.54 6.27
N HIS A 34 1.80 21.72 6.09
CA HIS A 34 1.90 22.37 4.78
C HIS A 34 3.33 22.87 4.53
N TRP A 35 3.67 23.11 3.28
CA TRP A 35 5.02 23.52 2.89
C TRP A 35 5.05 25.02 2.62
N THR A 36 5.85 25.76 3.40
CA THR A 36 6.01 27.21 3.27
C THR A 36 7.38 27.58 2.71
N GLY A 37 7.68 27.13 1.51
CA GLY A 37 8.97 27.37 0.85
C GLY A 37 10.09 26.47 1.38
N SER A 38 10.79 26.82 2.46
CA SER A 38 11.99 26.09 2.93
C SER A 38 11.76 25.14 4.10
N SER A 39 10.63 25.20 4.79
CA SER A 39 10.34 24.33 5.96
C SER A 39 8.85 23.94 6.02
N PRO A 40 8.54 22.75 6.57
CA PRO A 40 7.17 22.38 6.85
C PRO A 40 6.60 23.20 8.01
N GLY A 41 5.42 23.77 7.83
CA GLY A 41 4.60 24.39 8.88
C GLY A 41 3.64 23.36 9.46
N LEU A 42 3.43 23.36 10.78
CA LEU A 42 2.45 22.53 11.48
C LEU A 42 1.38 23.44 12.07
N ASP A 43 0.13 23.28 11.64
CA ASP A 43 -1.00 24.09 12.07
C ASP A 43 -2.16 23.21 12.53
N ILE A 44 -3.07 23.80 13.33
CA ILE A 44 -4.22 23.08 13.90
C ILE A 44 -5.43 23.23 12.98
N VAL A 45 -6.12 22.13 12.72
CA VAL A 45 -7.42 22.14 12.04
C VAL A 45 -8.53 22.40 13.06
N ARG A 46 -9.11 23.61 13.06
CA ARG A 46 -10.20 23.95 13.97
C ARG A 46 -11.48 23.18 13.68
N ASN A 47 -11.84 23.09 12.42
CA ASN A 47 -13.00 22.34 11.95
C ASN A 47 -12.83 21.91 10.49
N ILE A 48 -13.50 20.81 10.15
CA ILE A 48 -13.48 20.20 8.82
C ILE A 48 -14.90 19.86 8.38
N SER A 49 -15.15 19.85 7.09
CA SER A 49 -16.40 19.39 6.45
C SER A 49 -16.06 18.59 5.20
N ALA A 50 -17.05 18.02 4.54
CA ALA A 50 -16.87 17.30 3.27
C ALA A 50 -16.25 18.16 2.15
N THR A 51 -16.37 19.49 2.20
CA THR A 51 -15.92 20.40 1.13
C THR A 51 -14.71 21.25 1.50
N GLY A 52 -14.24 21.21 2.76
CA GLY A 52 -13.12 22.03 3.16
C GLY A 52 -12.94 22.11 4.67
N MET A 53 -11.94 22.86 5.12
CA MET A 53 -11.57 23.01 6.52
C MET A 53 -11.23 24.43 6.90
N TYR A 54 -11.12 24.70 8.20
CA TYR A 54 -10.56 25.92 8.74
C TYR A 54 -9.24 25.63 9.44
N LEU A 55 -8.16 26.21 8.91
CA LEU A 55 -6.81 26.08 9.43
C LEU A 55 -6.49 27.27 10.33
N VAL A 56 -6.07 27.00 11.57
CA VAL A 56 -5.56 28.01 12.49
C VAL A 56 -4.08 28.21 12.21
N THR A 57 -3.75 29.29 11.54
CA THR A 57 -2.38 29.57 11.09
C THR A 57 -2.09 31.06 11.10
N ARG A 58 -0.83 31.43 11.26
CA ARG A 58 -0.36 32.82 11.09
C ARG A 58 -0.08 33.17 9.63
N GLU A 59 0.01 32.18 8.78
CA GLU A 59 0.24 32.37 7.36
C GLU A 59 -1.04 32.76 6.64
N ARG A 60 -0.90 33.54 5.58
CA ARG A 60 -2.03 33.97 4.75
C ARG A 60 -1.69 33.73 3.30
N TRP A 61 -2.19 32.62 2.78
CA TRP A 61 -2.05 32.35 1.36
C TRP A 61 -2.97 33.23 0.53
N PRO A 62 -2.53 33.68 -0.64
CA PRO A 62 -3.39 34.37 -1.57
C PRO A 62 -4.69 33.64 -1.83
N GLN A 63 -5.81 34.34 -1.91
CA GLN A 63 -7.09 33.71 -2.21
C GLN A 63 -7.05 33.11 -3.62
N GLY A 64 -7.51 31.87 -3.71
CA GLY A 64 -7.49 31.11 -4.95
C GLY A 64 -6.22 30.29 -5.17
N GLU A 65 -5.19 30.46 -4.36
CA GLU A 65 -3.98 29.66 -4.42
C GLU A 65 -4.26 28.20 -4.00
N VAL A 66 -3.69 27.26 -4.75
CA VAL A 66 -3.82 25.82 -4.50
C VAL A 66 -2.52 25.31 -3.88
N ASN A 67 -2.62 24.75 -2.68
CA ASN A 67 -1.49 24.21 -1.95
C ASN A 67 -1.80 22.80 -1.41
N PRO A 68 -0.84 21.87 -1.47
CA PRO A 68 -0.99 20.57 -0.85
C PRO A 68 -0.88 20.69 0.68
N ILE A 69 -1.81 20.06 1.38
CA ILE A 69 -1.80 19.93 2.84
C ILE A 69 -1.81 18.45 3.21
N ARG A 70 -0.99 18.09 4.17
CA ARG A 70 -1.00 16.76 4.79
C ARG A 70 -1.71 16.84 6.14
N LEU A 71 -2.85 16.17 6.26
CA LEU A 71 -3.54 15.99 7.54
C LEU A 71 -2.91 14.85 8.32
N VAL A 72 -2.70 15.06 9.62
CA VAL A 72 -2.10 14.09 10.55
C VAL A 72 -2.95 14.05 11.82
N TYR A 73 -3.21 12.86 12.32
CA TYR A 73 -3.88 12.66 13.61
C TYR A 73 -2.96 11.95 14.60
N PRO A 74 -2.25 12.69 15.48
CA PRO A 74 -1.16 12.17 16.32
C PRO A 74 -1.59 11.14 17.37
N GLU A 75 -2.88 11.11 17.78
CA GLU A 75 -3.35 10.20 18.82
C GLU A 75 -3.52 8.75 18.38
N LEU A 76 -3.40 8.45 17.09
CA LEU A 76 -3.39 7.10 16.57
C LEU A 76 -1.95 6.59 16.58
N ASN A 77 -1.54 5.99 17.70
CA ASN A 77 -0.22 5.42 17.95
C ASN A 77 0.01 4.10 17.21
N ASP A 78 -0.04 4.11 15.90
CA ASP A 78 0.27 2.93 15.08
C ASP A 78 1.17 3.35 13.92
N ASP A 79 2.29 2.67 13.73
CA ASP A 79 3.26 2.87 12.63
C ASP A 79 2.68 2.55 11.23
N THR A 80 1.36 2.58 11.08
CA THR A 80 0.71 2.34 9.79
C THR A 80 0.69 3.62 8.96
N PRO A 81 0.90 3.56 7.63
CA PRO A 81 0.84 4.74 6.74
C PRO A 81 -0.53 5.42 6.72
N ASP A 82 -1.49 4.92 7.46
CA ASP A 82 -2.89 5.33 7.53
C ASP A 82 -3.15 6.60 8.35
N HIS A 83 -2.14 7.18 9.01
CA HIS A 83 -2.27 8.40 9.83
C HIS A 83 -2.15 9.70 9.06
N GLN A 84 -1.85 9.65 7.78
CA GLN A 84 -1.54 10.84 7.00
C GLN A 84 -2.31 10.85 5.67
N VAL A 85 -3.00 11.96 5.38
CA VAL A 85 -3.67 12.17 4.10
C VAL A 85 -3.19 13.49 3.52
N THR A 86 -2.68 13.47 2.28
CA THR A 86 -2.31 14.68 1.56
C THR A 86 -3.46 15.08 0.63
N LEU A 87 -3.92 16.32 0.76
CA LEU A 87 -5.02 16.90 0.00
C LEU A 87 -4.56 18.16 -0.69
N GLU A 88 -5.00 18.38 -1.93
CA GLU A 88 -4.91 19.70 -2.54
C GLU A 88 -6.03 20.58 -1.99
N THR A 89 -5.66 21.77 -1.52
CA THR A 89 -6.59 22.71 -0.93
C THR A 89 -6.44 24.09 -1.59
N LYS A 90 -7.57 24.78 -1.75
CA LYS A 90 -7.62 26.12 -2.30
C LYS A 90 -8.00 27.11 -1.20
N SER A 91 -7.21 28.15 -1.01
CA SER A 91 -7.54 29.24 -0.08
C SER A 91 -8.77 30.00 -0.56
N VAL A 92 -9.80 30.11 0.31
CA VAL A 92 -11.08 30.75 -0.03
C VAL A 92 -11.28 32.06 0.70
N ARG A 93 -10.88 32.12 1.98
CA ARG A 93 -11.08 33.32 2.83
C ARG A 93 -10.10 33.34 3.98
N TRP A 94 -9.81 34.54 4.45
CA TRP A 94 -9.07 34.74 5.70
C TRP A 94 -10.05 34.97 6.86
N GLY A 95 -9.68 34.46 8.04
CA GLY A 95 -10.32 34.76 9.31
C GLY A 95 -9.37 35.53 10.23
N GLU A 96 -9.79 35.77 11.47
CA GLU A 96 -8.98 36.51 12.45
C GLU A 96 -7.67 35.77 12.80
N ASP A 97 -7.73 34.45 12.98
CA ASP A 97 -6.65 33.60 13.47
C ASP A 97 -6.28 32.47 12.51
N GLY A 98 -6.71 32.55 11.25
CA GLY A 98 -6.44 31.51 10.28
C GLY A 98 -7.12 31.72 8.94
N MET A 99 -7.28 30.64 8.18
CA MET A 99 -7.90 30.67 6.86
C MET A 99 -8.87 29.53 6.61
N GLY A 100 -9.88 29.79 5.79
CA GLY A 100 -10.79 28.79 5.26
C GLY A 100 -10.28 28.24 3.95
N LEU A 101 -10.15 26.91 3.88
CA LEU A 101 -9.69 26.19 2.72
C LEU A 101 -10.83 25.33 2.17
N THR A 102 -10.92 25.21 0.85
CA THR A 102 -11.78 24.23 0.17
C THR A 102 -10.90 23.15 -0.42
N PHE A 103 -11.39 21.91 -0.43
CA PHE A 103 -10.68 20.82 -1.06
C PHE A 103 -10.80 20.92 -2.58
N VAL A 104 -9.68 20.76 -3.27
CA VAL A 104 -9.65 20.67 -4.73
C VAL A 104 -9.79 19.18 -5.08
N LEU A 105 -11.02 18.79 -5.36
CA LEU A 105 -11.33 17.43 -5.78
C LEU A 105 -11.21 17.35 -7.30
N PRO A 106 -10.68 16.24 -7.86
CA PRO A 106 -10.66 16.04 -9.29
C PRO A 106 -12.09 16.11 -9.86
N GLU A 107 -12.29 16.78 -11.00
CA GLU A 107 -13.62 17.01 -11.64
C GLU A 107 -14.47 15.74 -11.81
N SER A 108 -13.84 14.55 -11.76
CA SER A 108 -14.53 13.27 -11.86
C SER A 108 -15.19 12.80 -10.57
N MET A 109 -14.99 13.49 -9.44
CA MET A 109 -15.54 13.12 -8.14
C MET A 109 -16.86 13.80 -7.79
N ASP A 110 -17.15 15.00 -8.33
CA ASP A 110 -18.34 15.77 -7.98
C ASP A 110 -19.69 15.10 -8.29
N LEU A 111 -19.71 14.11 -9.17
CA LEU A 111 -20.94 13.46 -9.62
C LEU A 111 -21.16 12.04 -9.07
N TRP A 112 -20.18 11.51 -8.36
CA TRP A 112 -20.10 10.06 -8.19
C TRP A 112 -20.40 9.57 -6.77
N LEU A 113 -19.95 10.31 -5.78
CA LEU A 113 -20.03 9.93 -4.36
C LEU A 113 -21.39 10.30 -3.71
N TRP A 114 -22.18 11.20 -4.32
CA TRP A 114 -23.38 11.75 -3.72
C TRP A 114 -24.71 11.20 -4.28
N LYS A 115 -24.68 10.26 -5.24
CA LYS A 115 -25.87 9.72 -5.91
C LYS A 115 -26.15 8.23 -5.67
N THR A 116 -25.75 7.68 -4.55
CA THR A 116 -26.24 6.34 -4.16
C THR A 116 -27.34 6.50 -3.13
N ASP A 117 -28.58 6.28 -3.57
CA ASP A 117 -29.76 6.24 -2.73
C ASP A 117 -29.62 5.22 -1.58
N GLY A 118 -29.54 5.74 -0.36
CA GLY A 118 -30.36 5.25 0.75
C GLY A 118 -30.03 3.91 1.41
N LEU A 119 -28.80 3.33 1.37
CA LEU A 119 -28.48 2.14 2.20
C LEU A 119 -26.99 1.94 2.52
N ILE A 120 -26.16 2.97 2.40
CA ILE A 120 -24.73 2.89 2.76
C ILE A 120 -24.48 3.82 3.93
N GLU A 121 -23.91 3.28 5.02
CA GLU A 121 -23.35 4.08 6.11
C GLU A 121 -22.51 5.23 5.54
N PRO A 122 -22.57 6.46 6.10
CA PRO A 122 -21.83 7.59 5.56
C PRO A 122 -20.35 7.22 5.43
N PRO A 123 -19.78 7.31 4.22
CA PRO A 123 -18.41 6.90 3.99
C PRO A 123 -17.48 7.76 4.85
N ASP A 124 -16.47 7.11 5.41
CA ASP A 124 -15.37 7.78 6.10
C ASP A 124 -14.68 8.72 5.10
N ILE A 125 -14.71 10.02 5.37
CA ILE A 125 -14.12 11.05 4.48
C ILE A 125 -12.68 10.68 4.09
N LEU A 126 -11.91 10.07 5.01
CA LEU A 126 -10.55 9.62 4.74
C LEU A 126 -10.51 8.47 3.73
N SER A 127 -11.46 7.54 3.77
CA SER A 127 -11.54 6.44 2.82
C SER A 127 -11.92 6.94 1.42
N GLU A 128 -12.77 7.96 1.33
CA GLU A 128 -13.13 8.59 0.06
C GLU A 128 -11.94 9.30 -0.59
N PHE A 129 -11.17 10.05 0.18
CA PHE A 129 -9.96 10.69 -0.32
C PHE A 129 -8.91 9.68 -0.78
N ARG A 130 -8.74 8.59 -0.05
CA ARG A 130 -7.84 7.51 -0.45
C ARG A 130 -8.30 6.87 -1.75
N LEU A 131 -9.58 6.56 -1.87
CA LEU A 131 -10.16 6.02 -3.09
C LEU A 131 -9.96 6.96 -4.28
N ALA A 132 -10.21 8.25 -4.09
CA ALA A 132 -10.03 9.25 -5.13
C ALA A 132 -8.58 9.36 -5.61
N ARG A 133 -7.63 9.38 -4.68
CA ARG A 133 -6.20 9.39 -5.00
C ARG A 133 -5.79 8.11 -5.73
N ALA A 134 -6.26 6.95 -5.26
CA ALA A 134 -6.02 5.67 -5.94
C ALA A 134 -6.55 5.68 -7.38
N LEU A 135 -7.78 6.14 -7.58
CA LEU A 135 -8.37 6.26 -8.92
C LEU A 135 -7.62 7.29 -9.78
N ALA A 136 -7.17 8.40 -9.23
CA ALA A 136 -6.36 9.39 -9.95
C ALA A 136 -5.02 8.78 -10.41
N PHE A 137 -4.34 8.04 -9.54
CA PHE A 137 -3.13 7.30 -9.89
C PHE A 137 -3.39 6.27 -10.98
N LEU A 138 -4.40 5.41 -10.82
CA LEU A 138 -4.74 4.37 -11.80
C LEU A 138 -5.12 4.96 -13.17
N ARG A 139 -5.86 6.07 -13.21
CA ARG A 139 -6.17 6.80 -14.45
C ARG A 139 -4.92 7.36 -15.11
N ARG A 140 -3.98 7.85 -14.33
CA ARG A 140 -2.73 8.39 -14.84
C ARG A 140 -1.88 7.32 -15.49
N ILE A 141 -1.70 6.17 -14.85
CA ILE A 141 -0.87 5.09 -15.39
C ILE A 141 -1.56 4.32 -16.52
N CYS A 142 -2.91 4.32 -16.55
CA CYS A 142 -3.69 3.61 -17.56
C CYS A 142 -4.92 4.41 -18.01
N PRO A 143 -4.76 5.49 -18.81
CA PRO A 143 -5.89 6.29 -19.29
C PRO A 143 -6.95 5.49 -20.04
N PRO A 144 -6.63 4.46 -20.87
CA PRO A 144 -7.63 3.67 -21.57
C PRO A 144 -8.58 2.92 -20.63
N ALA A 145 -8.11 2.43 -19.47
CA ALA A 145 -8.91 1.68 -18.51
C ALA A 145 -9.82 2.54 -17.61
N THR A 146 -9.88 3.86 -17.82
CA THR A 146 -10.56 4.79 -16.90
C THR A 146 -12.03 4.42 -16.66
N GLN A 147 -12.76 4.01 -17.70
CA GLN A 147 -14.19 3.68 -17.57
C GLN A 147 -14.39 2.32 -16.90
N GLU A 148 -13.60 1.32 -17.28
CA GLU A 148 -13.62 -0.02 -16.70
C GLU A 148 -13.24 0.00 -15.23
N LEU A 149 -12.22 0.78 -14.85
CA LEU A 149 -11.83 0.98 -13.45
C LEU A 149 -12.96 1.62 -12.65
N LYS A 150 -13.61 2.65 -13.17
CA LYS A 150 -14.77 3.25 -12.51
C LYS A 150 -15.90 2.23 -12.28
N LEU A 151 -16.22 1.43 -13.28
CA LEU A 151 -17.24 0.39 -13.16
C LEU A 151 -16.81 -0.69 -12.16
N LEU A 152 -15.56 -1.12 -12.20
CA LEU A 152 -15.02 -2.11 -11.28
C LEU A 152 -15.15 -1.63 -9.82
N PHE A 153 -14.67 -0.44 -9.50
CA PHE A 153 -14.74 0.10 -8.14
C PHE A 153 -16.18 0.39 -7.68
N ARG A 154 -17.08 0.73 -8.59
CA ARG A 154 -18.46 1.06 -8.27
C ARG A 154 -19.38 -0.16 -8.12
N GLU A 155 -19.24 -1.13 -9.01
CA GLU A 155 -20.21 -2.22 -9.18
C GLU A 155 -19.57 -3.59 -9.01
N GLY A 156 -18.25 -3.70 -9.26
CA GLY A 156 -17.52 -4.96 -9.27
C GLY A 156 -16.88 -5.33 -7.94
N LEU A 157 -16.62 -4.36 -7.05
CA LEU A 157 -15.93 -4.60 -5.78
C LEU A 157 -16.86 -4.36 -4.59
N SER A 158 -16.86 -5.26 -3.62
CA SER A 158 -17.44 -5.00 -2.29
C SER A 158 -16.60 -3.97 -1.52
N ASN A 159 -17.15 -3.37 -0.46
CA ASN A 159 -16.46 -2.35 0.33
C ASN A 159 -15.08 -2.81 0.84
N LEU A 160 -14.95 -4.07 1.29
CA LEU A 160 -13.67 -4.63 1.74
C LEU A 160 -12.67 -4.71 0.57
N ARG A 161 -13.11 -5.15 -0.59
CA ARG A 161 -12.28 -5.23 -1.81
C ARG A 161 -11.86 -3.85 -2.31
N VAL A 162 -12.73 -2.84 -2.20
CA VAL A 162 -12.39 -1.44 -2.51
C VAL A 162 -11.24 -0.97 -1.62
N ALA A 163 -11.27 -1.26 -0.32
CA ALA A 163 -10.21 -0.90 0.60
C ALA A 163 -8.86 -1.55 0.22
N SER A 164 -8.86 -2.86 -0.09
CA SER A 164 -7.67 -3.58 -0.54
C SER A 164 -7.13 -3.04 -1.87
N ALA A 165 -7.99 -2.84 -2.87
CA ALA A 165 -7.61 -2.27 -4.16
C ALA A 165 -7.01 -0.86 -4.03
N THR A 166 -7.61 -0.04 -3.15
CA THR A 166 -7.12 1.31 -2.83
C THR A 166 -5.74 1.25 -2.17
N SER A 167 -5.53 0.34 -1.21
CA SER A 167 -4.23 0.12 -0.56
C SER A 167 -3.15 -0.30 -1.56
N ILE A 168 -3.46 -1.23 -2.47
CA ILE A 168 -2.54 -1.68 -3.52
C ILE A 168 -2.14 -0.51 -4.43
N ALA A 169 -3.09 0.29 -4.88
CA ALA A 169 -2.81 1.44 -5.74
C ALA A 169 -1.91 2.49 -5.04
N HIS A 170 -2.17 2.80 -3.76
CA HIS A 170 -1.34 3.73 -2.99
C HIS A 170 0.08 3.23 -2.77
N ARG A 171 0.25 1.93 -2.44
CA ARG A 171 1.57 1.32 -2.27
C ARG A 171 2.36 1.35 -3.57
N ALA A 172 1.73 1.03 -4.69
CA ALA A 172 2.35 1.11 -6.01
C ALA A 172 2.75 2.56 -6.37
N GLU A 173 1.88 3.53 -6.09
CA GLU A 173 2.18 4.96 -6.25
C GLU A 173 3.39 5.38 -5.41
N ALA A 174 3.46 4.94 -4.15
CA ALA A 174 4.57 5.25 -3.25
C ALA A 174 5.90 4.65 -3.73
N MET A 175 5.90 3.42 -4.26
CA MET A 175 7.09 2.81 -4.85
C MET A 175 7.62 3.59 -6.07
N LEU A 176 6.72 4.19 -6.84
CA LEU A 176 7.06 4.94 -8.04
C LEU A 176 7.37 6.41 -7.78
N ALA A 177 7.05 6.94 -6.61
CA ALA A 177 7.14 8.37 -6.32
C ALA A 177 8.57 8.96 -6.44
N ALA A 178 9.60 8.13 -6.28
CA ALA A 178 11.00 8.54 -6.42
C ALA A 178 11.52 8.50 -7.88
N GLU A 179 10.73 7.98 -8.82
CA GLU A 179 11.11 7.88 -10.23
C GLU A 179 11.07 9.26 -10.90
N ARG A 180 12.13 9.60 -11.65
CA ARG A 180 12.23 10.91 -12.34
C ARG A 180 11.11 11.18 -13.33
N ASP A 181 10.65 10.13 -14.02
CA ASP A 181 9.62 10.20 -15.05
C ASP A 181 8.25 9.72 -14.55
N PHE A 182 7.97 9.82 -13.24
CA PHE A 182 6.76 9.33 -12.60
C PHE A 182 5.47 9.68 -13.36
N ASP A 183 5.33 10.92 -13.83
CA ASP A 183 4.13 11.37 -14.55
C ASP A 183 3.97 10.77 -15.96
N ARG A 184 5.06 10.24 -16.50
CA ARG A 184 5.10 9.65 -17.85
C ARG A 184 4.93 8.15 -17.85
N LEU A 185 5.01 7.51 -16.69
CA LEU A 185 4.86 6.06 -16.56
C LEU A 185 3.45 5.62 -16.93
N ARG A 186 3.37 4.52 -17.69
CA ARG A 186 2.12 3.89 -18.14
C ARG A 186 2.21 2.38 -17.93
N ALA A 187 1.04 1.74 -17.79
CA ALA A 187 0.93 0.28 -17.65
C ALA A 187 -0.12 -0.27 -18.62
N PRO A 188 0.03 -1.52 -19.10
CA PRO A 188 -0.95 -2.18 -19.96
C PRO A 188 -2.32 -2.31 -19.27
N GLN A 189 -3.40 -2.07 -20.03
CA GLN A 189 -4.77 -2.08 -19.49
C GLN A 189 -5.16 -3.41 -18.86
N ASN A 190 -4.91 -4.52 -19.57
CA ASN A 190 -5.21 -5.86 -19.09
C ASN A 190 -4.51 -6.17 -17.77
N LEU A 191 -3.26 -5.76 -17.61
CA LEU A 191 -2.48 -5.96 -16.41
C LEU A 191 -3.03 -5.15 -15.23
N VAL A 192 -3.29 -3.84 -15.44
CA VAL A 192 -3.88 -2.98 -14.39
C VAL A 192 -5.21 -3.55 -13.92
N MET A 193 -6.10 -3.92 -14.85
CA MET A 193 -7.41 -4.48 -14.51
C MET A 193 -7.31 -5.79 -13.73
N ARG A 194 -6.40 -6.69 -14.13
CA ARG A 194 -6.18 -7.95 -13.42
C ARG A 194 -5.60 -7.73 -12.03
N VAL A 195 -4.55 -6.90 -11.89
CA VAL A 195 -3.96 -6.60 -10.57
C VAL A 195 -4.99 -6.04 -9.61
N ILE A 196 -5.81 -5.09 -10.06
CA ILE A 196 -6.83 -4.49 -9.18
C ILE A 196 -7.94 -5.49 -8.86
N ASN A 197 -8.42 -6.25 -9.84
CA ASN A 197 -9.48 -7.22 -9.60
C ASN A 197 -9.02 -8.38 -8.72
N GLU A 198 -7.93 -9.06 -9.08
CA GLU A 198 -7.41 -10.22 -8.34
C GLU A 198 -6.80 -9.80 -6.99
N GLY A 199 -5.96 -8.76 -7.00
CA GLY A 199 -5.31 -8.26 -5.79
C GLY A 199 -6.28 -7.72 -4.75
N SER A 200 -7.48 -7.25 -5.15
CA SER A 200 -8.49 -6.76 -4.20
C SER A 200 -9.01 -7.82 -3.21
N TRP A 201 -8.76 -9.10 -3.46
CA TRP A 201 -9.05 -10.18 -2.51
C TRP A 201 -7.99 -10.31 -1.40
N ALA A 202 -6.83 -9.63 -1.53
CA ALA A 202 -5.80 -9.64 -0.51
C ALA A 202 -6.24 -8.86 0.74
N GLU A 203 -6.43 -9.57 1.86
CA GLU A 203 -6.89 -8.97 3.11
C GLU A 203 -5.74 -8.43 3.96
N ASP A 204 -4.55 -9.02 3.85
CA ASP A 204 -3.39 -8.64 4.66
C ASP A 204 -2.43 -7.71 3.92
N SER A 205 -1.70 -6.91 4.69
CA SER A 205 -0.77 -5.90 4.17
C SER A 205 0.41 -6.49 3.40
N THR A 206 0.85 -7.70 3.73
CA THR A 206 1.97 -8.37 3.06
C THR A 206 1.58 -8.75 1.64
N THR A 207 0.42 -9.40 1.48
CA THR A 207 -0.07 -9.78 0.15
C THR A 207 -0.42 -8.55 -0.69
N GLN A 208 -1.02 -7.50 -0.09
CA GLN A 208 -1.25 -6.23 -0.78
C GLN A 208 0.05 -5.59 -1.28
N GLN A 209 1.14 -5.70 -0.51
CA GLN A 209 2.46 -5.21 -0.91
C GLN A 209 3.01 -5.96 -2.13
N LEU A 210 2.85 -7.29 -2.18
CA LEU A 210 3.25 -8.09 -3.34
C LEU A 210 2.51 -7.65 -4.62
N TRP A 211 1.19 -7.47 -4.54
CA TRP A 211 0.38 -6.97 -5.64
C TRP A 211 0.77 -5.55 -6.09
N ALA A 212 1.05 -4.67 -5.13
CA ALA A 212 1.48 -3.31 -5.40
C ALA A 212 2.82 -3.27 -6.17
N GLY A 213 3.77 -4.15 -5.82
CA GLY A 213 5.04 -4.26 -6.52
C GLY A 213 4.88 -4.71 -7.97
N ILE A 214 4.00 -5.68 -8.22
CA ILE A 214 3.68 -6.10 -9.61
C ILE A 214 3.06 -4.95 -10.41
N LEU A 215 2.16 -4.17 -9.81
CA LEU A 215 1.61 -2.98 -10.47
C LEU A 215 2.69 -1.93 -10.74
N ALA A 216 3.58 -1.68 -9.79
CA ALA A 216 4.67 -0.71 -9.93
C ALA A 216 5.66 -1.13 -11.03
N THR A 217 6.05 -2.41 -11.09
CA THR A 217 6.97 -2.92 -12.12
C THR A 217 6.38 -2.92 -13.52
N ALA A 218 5.06 -3.01 -13.65
CA ALA A 218 4.37 -2.91 -14.93
C ALA A 218 4.35 -1.47 -15.51
N CYS A 219 4.60 -0.47 -14.66
CA CYS A 219 4.60 0.92 -15.10
C CYS A 219 5.92 1.27 -15.81
N THR A 220 5.91 1.41 -17.12
CA THR A 220 7.05 1.76 -17.97
C THR A 220 6.78 3.04 -18.76
N LEU A 221 7.78 3.62 -19.42
CA LEU A 221 7.59 4.79 -20.28
C LEU A 221 6.75 4.47 -21.52
N MET A 222 6.82 3.24 -22.02
CA MET A 222 6.06 2.78 -23.20
C MET A 222 4.66 2.29 -22.83
N GLY A 223 4.48 1.73 -21.63
CA GLY A 223 3.19 1.25 -21.14
C GLY A 223 2.69 -0.04 -21.81
N ASP A 224 3.58 -0.82 -22.39
CA ASP A 224 3.30 -2.04 -23.16
C ASP A 224 3.94 -3.32 -22.60
N ASP A 225 4.56 -3.24 -21.42
CA ASP A 225 5.25 -4.38 -20.81
C ASP A 225 4.25 -5.33 -20.10
N GLU A 226 3.98 -6.44 -20.76
CA GLU A 226 3.12 -7.52 -20.27
C GLU A 226 3.89 -8.66 -19.56
N SER A 227 5.20 -8.51 -19.35
CA SER A 227 6.05 -9.56 -18.75
C SER A 227 5.63 -10.00 -17.35
N ASN A 228 4.82 -9.20 -16.68
CA ASN A 228 4.27 -9.52 -15.36
C ASN A 228 2.99 -10.39 -15.36
N LEU A 229 2.40 -10.68 -16.52
CA LEU A 229 1.16 -11.49 -16.57
C LEU A 229 1.32 -12.88 -15.94
N PRO A 230 2.40 -13.67 -16.17
CA PRO A 230 2.58 -14.95 -15.52
C PRO A 230 2.69 -14.85 -13.98
N TYR A 231 3.23 -13.75 -13.47
CA TYR A 231 3.36 -13.51 -12.02
C TYR A 231 2.03 -13.15 -11.36
N ILE A 232 1.13 -12.53 -12.10
CA ILE A 232 -0.25 -12.28 -11.63
C ILE A 232 -0.95 -13.63 -11.39
N ASP A 233 -0.79 -14.60 -12.28
CA ASP A 233 -1.39 -15.93 -12.12
C ASP A 233 -0.84 -16.64 -10.86
N LEU A 234 0.46 -16.54 -10.60
CA LEU A 234 1.07 -17.10 -9.39
C LEU A 234 0.57 -16.39 -8.12
N LEU A 235 0.47 -15.06 -8.13
CA LEU A 235 -0.01 -14.31 -6.96
C LEU A 235 -1.50 -14.56 -6.67
N ALA A 236 -2.32 -14.78 -7.70
CA ALA A 236 -3.76 -15.06 -7.54
C ALA A 236 -4.02 -16.39 -6.79
N GLU A 237 -3.07 -17.34 -6.84
CA GLU A 237 -3.14 -18.59 -6.13
C GLU A 237 -2.69 -18.52 -4.65
N LEU A 238 -2.15 -17.36 -4.21
CA LEU A 238 -1.62 -17.19 -2.85
C LEU A 238 -2.69 -16.74 -1.86
N ALA A 239 -2.91 -17.53 -0.83
CA ALA A 239 -3.62 -17.08 0.36
C ALA A 239 -2.73 -16.19 1.25
N SER A 240 -3.32 -15.49 2.22
CA SER A 240 -2.58 -14.60 3.14
C SER A 240 -1.42 -15.29 3.89
N ILE A 241 -1.60 -16.55 4.27
CA ILE A 241 -0.52 -17.34 4.91
C ILE A 241 0.61 -17.62 3.91
N ASP A 242 0.28 -17.94 2.67
CA ASP A 242 1.26 -18.18 1.61
C ASP A 242 2.10 -16.92 1.35
N GLY A 243 1.46 -15.77 1.25
CA GLY A 243 2.13 -14.48 1.07
C GLY A 243 3.13 -14.17 2.18
N ARG A 244 2.76 -14.42 3.45
CA ARG A 244 3.66 -14.22 4.60
C ARG A 244 4.83 -15.20 4.61
N LEU A 245 4.58 -16.49 4.40
CA LEU A 245 5.63 -17.52 4.33
C LEU A 245 6.58 -17.26 3.17
N PHE A 246 6.06 -16.95 2.01
CA PHE A 246 6.83 -16.62 0.81
C PHE A 246 7.71 -15.36 1.02
N THR A 247 7.14 -14.29 1.55
CA THR A 247 7.87 -13.05 1.85
C THR A 247 9.01 -13.32 2.83
N MET A 248 8.74 -14.05 3.91
CA MET A 248 9.75 -14.42 4.88
C MET A 248 10.87 -15.28 4.26
N ALA A 249 10.51 -16.29 3.48
CA ALA A 249 11.45 -17.15 2.79
C ALA A 249 12.40 -16.36 1.89
N CYS A 250 11.85 -15.47 1.06
CA CYS A 250 12.63 -14.62 0.18
C CYS A 250 13.46 -13.55 0.92
N THR A 251 13.02 -13.10 2.08
CA THR A 251 13.76 -12.09 2.86
C THR A 251 14.89 -12.71 3.66
N LYS A 252 14.63 -13.81 4.38
CA LYS A 252 15.60 -14.43 5.30
C LYS A 252 16.64 -15.30 4.62
N SER A 253 16.34 -15.91 3.47
CA SER A 253 17.31 -16.80 2.80
C SER A 253 18.56 -16.05 2.39
N GLN A 254 19.73 -16.66 2.59
CA GLN A 254 21.00 -16.18 2.06
C GLN A 254 21.02 -16.41 0.54
N LYS A 255 21.40 -15.36 -0.23
CA LYS A 255 21.41 -15.41 -1.70
C LYS A 255 22.76 -15.86 -2.22
N VAL A 256 22.72 -16.70 -3.24
CA VAL A 256 23.89 -17.20 -3.95
C VAL A 256 23.83 -16.70 -5.39
N PHE A 257 24.87 -16.00 -5.83
CA PHE A 257 24.94 -15.40 -7.14
C PHE A 257 25.79 -16.27 -8.08
N ALA A 258 25.21 -16.70 -9.18
CA ALA A 258 25.95 -17.38 -10.23
C ALA A 258 26.63 -16.39 -11.17
N SER A 259 27.72 -16.79 -11.81
CA SER A 259 28.52 -15.96 -12.71
C SER A 259 27.75 -15.43 -13.93
N TYR A 260 26.66 -16.08 -14.32
CA TYR A 260 25.76 -15.66 -15.41
C TYR A 260 24.55 -14.84 -14.94
N GLY A 261 24.56 -14.36 -13.70
CA GLY A 261 23.53 -13.46 -13.16
C GLY A 261 22.28 -14.15 -12.60
N ALA A 262 22.22 -15.49 -12.55
CA ALA A 262 21.15 -16.18 -11.86
C ALA A 262 21.33 -16.03 -10.32
N VAL A 263 20.20 -15.95 -9.62
CA VAL A 263 20.16 -15.92 -8.16
C VAL A 263 19.48 -17.18 -7.66
N SER A 264 20.09 -17.83 -6.69
CA SER A 264 19.52 -18.93 -5.92
C SER A 264 19.61 -18.63 -4.42
N ALA A 265 19.12 -19.52 -3.59
CA ALA A 265 19.19 -19.37 -2.14
C ALA A 265 19.89 -20.57 -1.51
N GLU A 266 20.60 -20.34 -0.42
CA GLU A 266 21.01 -21.43 0.47
C GLU A 266 19.79 -22.03 1.18
N PRO A 267 19.88 -23.32 1.64
CA PRO A 267 18.78 -23.96 2.35
C PRO A 267 18.32 -23.17 3.57
N LEU A 268 17.02 -22.83 3.60
CA LEU A 268 16.37 -22.15 4.71
C LEU A 268 15.48 -23.16 5.46
N ILE A 269 15.93 -23.56 6.62
CA ILE A 269 15.21 -24.49 7.49
C ILE A 269 14.60 -23.70 8.64
N CYS A 270 13.28 -23.85 8.85
CA CYS A 270 12.53 -23.14 9.87
C CYS A 270 11.90 -24.14 10.86
N SER A 271 11.95 -23.79 12.15
CA SER A 271 11.28 -24.56 13.20
C SER A 271 9.75 -24.37 13.16
N ALA A 272 9.01 -25.32 13.73
CA ALA A 272 7.56 -25.22 13.86
C ALA A 272 7.12 -23.95 14.60
N GLN A 273 7.89 -23.51 15.61
CA GLN A 273 7.57 -22.29 16.36
C GLN A 273 7.70 -21.03 15.51
N GLU A 274 8.76 -20.92 14.70
CA GLU A 274 8.92 -19.81 13.74
C GLU A 274 7.80 -19.80 12.71
N LEU A 275 7.42 -20.97 12.20
CA LEU A 275 6.34 -21.10 11.23
C LEU A 275 4.99 -20.65 11.80
N ILE A 276 4.66 -20.99 13.03
CA ILE A 276 3.45 -20.54 13.74
C ILE A 276 3.45 -19.01 13.86
N GLN A 277 4.58 -18.43 14.27
CA GLN A 277 4.72 -16.98 14.43
C GLN A 277 4.53 -16.25 13.10
N ILE A 278 5.16 -16.72 12.02
CA ILE A 278 5.09 -16.12 10.69
C ILE A 278 3.70 -16.27 10.07
N ALA A 279 3.16 -17.48 10.14
CA ALA A 279 1.83 -17.78 9.60
C ALA A 279 0.71 -17.06 10.38
N GLY A 280 0.95 -16.70 11.66
CA GLY A 280 -0.10 -16.19 12.53
C GLY A 280 -1.22 -17.20 12.77
N ALA A 281 -0.90 -18.50 12.69
CA ALA A 281 -1.83 -19.62 12.83
C ALA A 281 -1.17 -20.77 13.60
N HIS A 282 -1.91 -21.40 14.49
CA HIS A 282 -1.40 -22.50 15.33
C HIS A 282 -1.55 -23.90 14.70
N ASP A 283 -2.30 -24.02 13.61
CA ASP A 283 -2.54 -25.28 12.91
C ASP A 283 -1.37 -25.63 11.97
N LEU A 284 -0.44 -26.44 12.44
CA LEU A 284 0.73 -26.89 11.68
C LEU A 284 0.34 -27.66 10.40
N MET A 285 -0.78 -28.40 10.41
CA MET A 285 -1.25 -29.11 9.21
C MET A 285 -1.74 -28.13 8.12
N LYS A 286 -2.30 -27.00 8.53
CA LYS A 286 -2.66 -25.93 7.61
C LYS A 286 -1.41 -25.26 7.05
N ILE A 287 -0.44 -24.94 7.90
CA ILE A 287 0.85 -24.36 7.48
C ILE A 287 1.57 -25.30 6.51
N ASP A 288 1.57 -26.59 6.79
CA ASP A 288 2.16 -27.62 5.91
C ASP A 288 1.55 -27.62 4.52
N ARG A 289 0.23 -27.55 4.42
CA ARG A 289 -0.47 -27.47 3.13
C ARG A 289 -0.09 -26.19 2.37
N ASN A 290 0.04 -25.06 3.05
CA ASN A 290 0.47 -23.81 2.43
C ASN A 290 1.91 -23.89 1.90
N ILE A 291 2.85 -24.46 2.66
CA ILE A 291 4.23 -24.70 2.18
C ILE A 291 4.22 -25.65 0.96
N PHE A 292 3.41 -26.70 0.99
CA PHE A 292 3.25 -27.61 -0.14
C PHE A 292 2.70 -26.90 -1.38
N GLN A 293 1.68 -26.02 -1.21
CA GLN A 293 1.13 -25.20 -2.29
C GLN A 293 2.19 -24.30 -2.91
N LEU A 294 2.99 -23.60 -2.09
CA LEU A 294 4.10 -22.78 -2.57
C LEU A 294 5.14 -23.58 -3.37
N SER A 295 5.40 -24.82 -2.95
CA SER A 295 6.30 -25.73 -3.70
C SER A 295 5.67 -26.21 -5.01
N LEU A 296 4.38 -26.47 -5.06
CA LEU A 296 3.67 -26.81 -6.30
C LEU A 296 3.66 -25.66 -7.31
N LEU A 297 3.56 -24.43 -6.83
CA LEU A 297 3.67 -23.22 -7.65
C LEU A 297 5.12 -22.95 -8.10
N GLY A 298 6.08 -23.74 -7.66
CA GLY A 298 7.49 -23.57 -7.97
C GLY A 298 8.16 -22.39 -7.29
N LEU A 299 7.54 -21.81 -6.26
CA LEU A 299 8.07 -20.64 -5.53
C LEU A 299 9.05 -21.04 -4.43
N LEU A 300 8.83 -22.22 -3.83
CA LEU A 300 9.77 -22.84 -2.90
C LEU A 300 10.30 -24.15 -3.49
N GLU A 301 11.49 -24.55 -3.04
CA GLU A 301 12.10 -25.83 -3.42
C GLU A 301 11.16 -27.02 -3.11
N PRO A 302 11.13 -28.02 -4.00
CA PRO A 302 10.28 -29.19 -3.78
C PRO A 302 10.70 -29.93 -2.51
N ARG A 303 9.71 -30.39 -1.76
CA ARG A 303 9.95 -31.21 -0.59
C ARG A 303 10.67 -32.49 -0.97
N VAL A 304 11.87 -32.66 -0.47
CA VAL A 304 12.53 -33.97 -0.50
C VAL A 304 11.82 -34.85 0.53
N LYS A 305 11.13 -35.90 0.07
CA LYS A 305 10.56 -36.91 0.96
C LYS A 305 11.70 -37.63 1.68
N SER A 306 12.19 -37.03 2.75
CA SER A 306 13.09 -37.74 3.66
C SER A 306 12.26 -38.67 4.53
N LYS A 307 12.65 -39.96 4.59
CA LYS A 307 12.07 -40.95 5.50
C LYS A 307 12.16 -40.55 6.99
N TYR A 308 12.97 -39.54 7.28
CA TYR A 308 13.30 -39.07 8.63
C TYR A 308 12.88 -37.62 8.89
N PHE A 309 12.15 -36.99 7.94
CA PHE A 309 11.72 -35.62 8.14
C PHE A 309 10.52 -35.59 9.09
N ASN A 310 10.75 -35.16 10.29
CA ASN A 310 9.69 -34.93 11.27
C ASN A 310 9.20 -33.49 11.12
N PHE A 311 8.14 -33.28 10.33
CA PHE A 311 7.54 -31.97 10.09
C PHE A 311 7.13 -31.25 11.38
N GLU A 312 6.88 -31.96 12.46
CA GLU A 312 6.57 -31.36 13.75
C GLU A 312 7.71 -30.49 14.30
N GLN A 313 8.93 -30.65 13.78
CA GLN A 313 10.10 -29.91 14.26
C GLN A 313 10.64 -28.88 13.27
N GLU A 314 10.71 -29.19 11.97
CA GLU A 314 11.38 -28.31 10.98
C GLU A 314 10.76 -28.41 9.58
N ALA A 315 10.77 -27.32 8.81
CA ALA A 315 10.38 -27.31 7.41
C ALA A 315 11.38 -26.53 6.54
N ASN A 316 11.57 -27.00 5.30
CA ASN A 316 12.38 -26.30 4.29
C ASN A 316 11.53 -25.24 3.57
N LEU A 317 11.94 -23.99 3.68
CA LEU A 317 11.35 -22.82 3.02
C LEU A 317 12.32 -22.17 2.03
N THR A 318 13.26 -22.92 1.48
CA THR A 318 14.22 -22.40 0.49
C THR A 318 13.48 -21.89 -0.75
N PRO A 319 13.59 -20.59 -1.11
CA PRO A 319 12.96 -20.07 -2.31
C PRO A 319 13.71 -20.55 -3.57
N THR A 320 12.96 -20.83 -4.63
CA THR A 320 13.52 -21.13 -5.94
C THR A 320 14.00 -19.86 -6.64
N ALA A 321 14.71 -20.02 -7.77
CA ALA A 321 15.05 -18.88 -8.62
C ALA A 321 13.80 -18.12 -9.12
N LEU A 322 12.72 -18.84 -9.49
CA LEU A 322 11.43 -18.25 -9.85
C LEU A 322 10.82 -17.48 -8.67
N GLY A 323 10.84 -18.05 -7.46
CA GLY A 323 10.36 -17.36 -6.26
C GLY A 323 11.13 -16.07 -6.00
N LEU A 324 12.45 -16.12 -6.10
CA LEU A 324 13.29 -14.92 -5.92
C LEU A 324 13.03 -13.86 -7.01
N GLU A 325 12.82 -14.27 -8.26
CA GLU A 325 12.48 -13.34 -9.34
C GLU A 325 11.11 -12.69 -9.10
N LEU A 326 10.09 -13.47 -8.80
CA LEU A 326 8.77 -12.95 -8.45
C LEU A 326 8.86 -11.96 -7.28
N PHE A 327 9.59 -12.32 -6.22
CA PHE A 327 9.73 -11.46 -5.04
C PHE A 327 10.41 -10.13 -5.39
N ALA A 328 11.49 -10.12 -6.19
CA ALA A 328 12.14 -8.89 -6.62
C ALA A 328 11.17 -7.97 -7.38
N ARG A 329 10.34 -8.53 -8.28
CA ARG A 329 9.28 -7.79 -8.96
C ARG A 329 8.21 -7.26 -8.00
N CYS A 330 7.82 -8.05 -7.02
CA CYS A 330 6.90 -7.63 -5.94
C CYS A 330 7.46 -6.52 -5.03
N GLN A 331 8.78 -6.27 -5.08
CA GLN A 331 9.42 -5.13 -4.43
C GLN A 331 9.59 -3.91 -5.36
N GLY A 332 8.98 -3.92 -6.54
CA GLY A 332 9.05 -2.82 -7.48
C GLY A 332 10.29 -2.83 -8.38
N HIS A 333 11.12 -3.89 -8.34
CA HIS A 333 12.35 -3.96 -9.13
C HIS A 333 12.07 -4.46 -10.56
N ARG A 334 12.40 -3.65 -11.58
CA ARG A 334 12.20 -3.95 -13.01
C ARG A 334 13.39 -4.65 -13.67
N GLY A 335 14.57 -4.57 -13.04
CA GLY A 335 15.81 -5.15 -13.56
C GLY A 335 15.92 -6.66 -13.33
N ALA A 336 17.09 -7.21 -13.65
CA ALA A 336 17.38 -8.60 -13.36
C ALA A 336 17.44 -8.86 -11.84
N PRO A 337 17.01 -10.02 -11.34
CA PRO A 337 16.93 -10.32 -9.91
C PRO A 337 18.25 -10.09 -9.14
N HIS A 338 19.38 -10.40 -9.75
CA HIS A 338 20.69 -10.21 -9.12
C HIS A 338 20.98 -8.73 -8.79
N GLN A 339 20.48 -7.78 -9.56
CA GLN A 339 20.66 -6.35 -9.29
C GLN A 339 19.90 -5.92 -8.04
N TYR A 340 18.69 -6.48 -7.84
CA TYR A 340 17.90 -6.23 -6.64
C TYR A 340 18.61 -6.74 -5.40
N TYR A 341 19.02 -8.03 -5.40
CA TYR A 341 19.59 -8.67 -4.21
C TYR A 341 21.02 -8.17 -3.91
N ALA A 342 21.81 -7.80 -4.90
CA ALA A 342 23.14 -7.23 -4.69
C ALA A 342 23.10 -5.79 -4.12
N ALA A 343 21.98 -5.07 -4.29
CA ALA A 343 21.79 -3.74 -3.73
C ALA A 343 21.29 -3.74 -2.28
N LEU A 344 20.84 -4.90 -1.77
CA LEU A 344 20.42 -5.01 -0.37
C LEU A 344 21.66 -5.03 0.54
N PRO A 345 21.64 -4.33 1.68
CA PRO A 345 22.72 -4.42 2.66
C PRO A 345 22.84 -5.86 3.16
N GLU A 346 24.08 -6.35 3.28
CA GLU A 346 24.33 -7.68 3.85
C GLU A 346 23.77 -7.73 5.27
N SER A 347 22.78 -8.57 5.47
CA SER A 347 22.20 -8.81 6.79
C SER A 347 23.17 -9.64 7.63
N GLY A 348 24.17 -8.99 8.28
CA GLY A 348 25.01 -9.72 9.21
C GLY A 348 26.39 -9.20 9.60
N GLU A 349 26.78 -7.95 9.32
CA GLU A 349 28.07 -7.43 9.82
C GLU A 349 27.96 -6.09 10.56
N SER A 350 27.33 -6.10 11.75
CA SER A 350 27.46 -5.00 12.69
C SER A 350 27.39 -5.46 14.13
N ALA A 351 28.26 -6.39 14.56
CA ALA A 351 28.53 -6.60 15.99
C ALA A 351 29.76 -7.47 16.23
N SER A 352 30.96 -7.14 15.71
CA SER A 352 32.20 -7.67 16.29
C SER A 352 33.45 -7.09 15.64
N LYS A 353 33.65 -5.75 15.73
CA LYS A 353 34.96 -5.13 15.53
C LYS A 353 35.08 -3.86 16.35
N GLU A 354 34.96 -4.00 17.65
CA GLU A 354 35.56 -3.06 18.62
C GLU A 354 35.85 -3.86 19.86
N GLU A 355 37.05 -4.45 19.92
CA GLU A 355 37.81 -4.65 21.14
C GLU A 355 39.02 -5.55 20.87
N SER A 356 40.12 -4.94 20.42
CA SER A 356 41.47 -5.39 20.73
C SER A 356 42.47 -4.31 20.33
N ALA A 357 42.62 -3.30 21.16
CA ALA A 357 43.84 -2.51 21.20
C ALA A 357 44.84 -3.24 22.09
N PRO A 358 46.08 -3.53 21.64
CA PRO A 358 47.10 -4.05 22.54
C PRO A 358 47.70 -2.90 23.36
N GLN A 359 47.66 -3.07 24.66
CA GLN A 359 48.52 -2.31 25.57
C GLN A 359 49.96 -2.76 25.37
N ALA A 360 50.84 -1.80 25.11
CA ALA A 360 52.26 -1.86 25.34
C ALA A 360 52.75 -0.48 25.83
#